data_2acd8261cfff341240917c6dd0f08eec
#
_entry.id   2acd8261cfff341240917c6dd0f08eec
#
_cell.length_a   1.000
_cell.length_b   1.000
_cell.length_c   1.000
_cell.angle_alpha   90.00
_cell.angle_beta   90.00
_cell.angle_gamma   90.00
#
_symmetry.space_group_name_H-M   'P 1'
#
loop_
_entity.id
_entity.type
_entity.pdbx_description
1 polymer ?
#
loop_
_entity_poly.entity_id
_entity_poly.type
_entity_poly.pdbx_seq_one_letter_code
_entity_poly.pdbx_strand_id
1 'polypeptide(L)'
;MPVDDPKSFDEAMYILLCGTGVGFSVEEKSIQRLPEVPENFESSDTTIIVKDSKEGWAKGLRQLLALLWSGQIPKWDLSKVRPAGARLKIFGGRASGPGPLDDLFKFCVALFSKAAGRRLTSLECHDIMCKIGEVVVSGGVRRSAMISLSDLEDDRMRHAKSGSWWENHAQRALANNSATYKSKPDMETFMREWLSLVESKSGERGIFSRDASKRQAAKNGRRDPAFEFGTNPCSEIILRPYQFCNLTEVIVRASDDSKSLDRKVRLATILGTIQSTLTNFPYLRKVWKKNTEEERLLGVSLTG
;
A
#
# COMPACT_ATOMS: atom_id res chain seq x y z
N MET A 1 3.69 1.42 5.26
CA MET A 1 4.24 2.80 5.11
C MET A 1 3.21 3.82 5.55
N PRO A 2 3.55 4.89 6.30
CA PRO A 2 2.64 6.00 6.53
C PRO A 2 2.45 6.83 5.25
N VAL A 3 1.25 7.40 5.08
CA VAL A 3 0.95 8.37 4.02
C VAL A 3 1.20 9.77 4.61
N ASP A 4 2.47 10.14 4.70
CA ASP A 4 2.94 11.35 5.39
C ASP A 4 3.77 12.29 4.50
N ASP A 5 3.93 11.95 3.25
CA ASP A 5 4.67 12.67 2.22
C ASP A 5 4.01 12.41 0.86
N PRO A 6 3.89 13.38 -0.03
CA PRO A 6 3.39 13.17 -1.40
C PRO A 6 4.05 12.00 -2.13
N LYS A 7 5.32 11.72 -1.86
CA LYS A 7 6.06 10.59 -2.44
C LYS A 7 5.54 9.22 -1.97
N SER A 8 4.75 9.16 -0.91
CA SER A 8 4.18 7.88 -0.45
C SER A 8 3.29 7.23 -1.51
N PHE A 9 2.59 8.03 -2.30
CA PHE A 9 1.70 7.51 -3.35
C PHE A 9 2.46 6.88 -4.53
N ASP A 10 3.47 7.55 -5.04
CA ASP A 10 4.24 7.02 -6.16
C ASP A 10 5.22 5.90 -5.74
N GLU A 11 5.73 5.94 -4.52
CA GLU A 11 6.47 4.81 -3.95
C GLU A 11 5.59 3.56 -3.82
N ALA A 12 4.33 3.72 -3.36
CA ALA A 12 3.36 2.62 -3.31
C ALA A 12 3.11 2.04 -4.71
N MET A 13 2.90 2.90 -5.70
CA MET A 13 2.73 2.48 -7.10
C MET A 13 3.95 1.67 -7.60
N TYR A 14 5.15 2.18 -7.36
CA TYR A 14 6.39 1.49 -7.76
C TYR A 14 6.53 0.12 -7.11
N ILE A 15 6.29 0.03 -5.79
CA ILE A 15 6.37 -1.21 -5.02
C ILE A 15 5.36 -2.24 -5.53
N LEU A 16 4.11 -1.82 -5.73
CA LEU A 16 3.05 -2.68 -6.27
C LEU A 16 3.38 -3.16 -7.70
N LEU A 17 3.92 -2.28 -8.56
CA LEU A 17 4.40 -2.64 -9.91
C LEU A 17 5.59 -3.60 -9.89
N CYS A 18 6.32 -3.70 -8.78
CA CYS A 18 7.33 -4.73 -8.54
C CYS A 18 6.74 -6.07 -8.08
N GLY A 19 5.41 -6.17 -7.90
CA GLY A 19 4.72 -7.37 -7.44
C GLY A 19 4.75 -7.57 -5.93
N THR A 20 5.10 -6.55 -5.16
CA THR A 20 5.18 -6.58 -3.70
C THR A 20 3.91 -5.99 -3.10
N GLY A 21 3.35 -6.62 -2.07
CA GLY A 21 2.21 -6.08 -1.33
C GLY A 21 2.58 -4.86 -0.48
N VAL A 22 1.60 -4.00 -0.19
CA VAL A 22 1.79 -2.75 0.58
C VAL A 22 0.81 -2.67 1.74
N GLY A 23 1.33 -2.53 2.96
CA GLY A 23 0.57 -2.01 4.08
C GLY A 23 0.78 -0.51 4.19
N PHE A 24 -0.30 0.28 4.25
CA PHE A 24 -0.21 1.72 4.38
C PHE A 24 -1.10 2.25 5.51
N SER A 25 -0.74 3.40 6.06
CA SER A 25 -1.49 4.05 7.14
C SER A 25 -1.96 5.42 6.69
N VAL A 26 -3.26 5.65 6.84
CA VAL A 26 -3.94 6.94 6.69
C VAL A 26 -4.37 7.53 8.03
N GLU A 27 -3.69 7.13 9.11
CA GLU A 27 -3.92 7.68 10.43
C GLU A 27 -3.68 9.19 10.44
N GLU A 28 -4.46 9.92 11.21
CA GLU A 28 -4.48 11.38 11.27
C GLU A 28 -3.08 11.98 11.43
N LYS A 29 -2.27 11.44 12.35
CA LYS A 29 -0.88 11.88 12.59
C LYS A 29 0.03 11.79 11.35
N SER A 30 -0.32 10.97 10.37
CA SER A 30 0.44 10.81 9.12
C SER A 30 -0.06 11.79 8.07
N ILE A 31 -1.37 11.79 7.81
CA ILE A 31 -1.95 12.63 6.75
C ILE A 31 -1.85 14.13 7.04
N GLN A 32 -1.80 14.53 8.31
CA GLN A 32 -1.57 15.93 8.71
C GLN A 32 -0.21 16.50 8.26
N ARG A 33 0.74 15.65 7.90
CA ARG A 33 2.04 16.05 7.34
C ARG A 33 2.00 16.34 5.84
N LEU A 34 0.94 15.93 5.16
CA LEU A 34 0.74 16.27 3.76
C LEU A 34 0.51 17.78 3.61
N PRO A 35 0.95 18.38 2.51
CA PRO A 35 0.65 19.78 2.23
C PRO A 35 -0.85 20.03 2.11
N GLU A 36 -1.29 21.25 2.37
CA GLU A 36 -2.62 21.70 2.02
C GLU A 36 -2.78 21.75 0.51
N VAL A 37 -3.96 21.40 0.04
CA VAL A 37 -4.32 21.53 -1.36
C VAL A 37 -4.64 23.01 -1.62
N PRO A 38 -4.07 23.63 -2.65
CA PRO A 38 -4.35 25.04 -2.97
C PRO A 38 -5.84 25.33 -3.18
N GLU A 39 -6.26 26.54 -2.86
CA GLU A 39 -7.65 26.97 -3.06
C GLU A 39 -8.03 27.06 -4.53
N ASN A 40 -7.07 27.45 -5.37
CA ASN A 40 -7.30 27.67 -6.80
C ASN A 40 -6.41 26.77 -7.63
N PHE A 41 -6.95 26.34 -8.77
CA PHE A 41 -6.24 25.55 -9.76
C PHE A 41 -6.24 26.27 -11.10
N GLU A 42 -5.05 26.30 -11.73
CA GLU A 42 -4.85 26.87 -13.06
C GLU A 42 -4.36 25.78 -14.03
N SER A 43 -4.77 25.89 -15.29
CA SER A 43 -4.22 25.03 -16.34
C SER A 43 -2.74 25.33 -16.55
N SER A 44 -1.93 24.29 -16.54
CA SER A 44 -0.48 24.41 -16.80
C SER A 44 -0.15 24.05 -18.24
N ASP A 45 0.85 24.74 -18.80
CA ASP A 45 1.42 24.35 -20.10
C ASP A 45 2.34 23.13 -20.01
N THR A 46 2.62 22.65 -18.80
CA THR A 46 3.43 21.45 -18.56
C THR A 46 2.74 20.21 -19.07
N THR A 47 3.44 19.42 -19.90
CA THR A 47 2.98 18.10 -20.34
C THR A 47 3.83 17.01 -19.71
N ILE A 48 3.19 16.13 -18.94
CA ILE A 48 3.84 14.97 -18.32
C ILE A 48 3.96 13.86 -19.36
N ILE A 49 5.17 13.53 -19.80
CA ILE A 49 5.43 12.43 -20.74
C ILE A 49 5.74 11.17 -19.97
N VAL A 50 4.85 10.19 -20.01
CA VAL A 50 5.02 8.94 -19.28
C VAL A 50 5.77 7.90 -20.13
N LYS A 51 6.87 7.36 -19.56
CA LYS A 51 7.63 6.27 -20.18
C LYS A 51 6.98 4.92 -19.86
N ASP A 52 7.07 3.97 -20.79
CA ASP A 52 6.56 2.60 -20.64
C ASP A 52 7.46 1.73 -19.74
N SER A 53 7.52 2.07 -18.46
CA SER A 53 8.24 1.33 -17.42
C SER A 53 7.61 1.58 -16.05
N LYS A 54 7.91 0.72 -15.07
CA LYS A 54 7.47 0.88 -13.67
C LYS A 54 7.88 2.25 -13.12
N GLU A 55 9.12 2.62 -13.33
CA GLU A 55 9.67 3.92 -12.93
C GLU A 55 8.99 5.08 -13.68
N GLY A 56 8.68 4.88 -14.96
CA GLY A 56 8.00 5.87 -15.79
C GLY A 56 6.60 6.18 -15.29
N TRP A 57 5.83 5.16 -14.96
CA TRP A 57 4.47 5.31 -14.42
C TRP A 57 4.49 5.98 -13.04
N ALA A 58 5.36 5.49 -12.13
CA ALA A 58 5.48 6.08 -10.81
C ALA A 58 5.97 7.54 -10.86
N LYS A 59 6.94 7.86 -11.74
CA LYS A 59 7.39 9.25 -11.96
C LYS A 59 6.29 10.13 -12.54
N GLY A 60 5.48 9.61 -13.47
CA GLY A 60 4.32 10.32 -14.00
C GLY A 60 3.33 10.72 -12.90
N LEU A 61 2.99 9.77 -12.03
CA LEU A 61 2.13 10.06 -10.87
C LEU A 61 2.79 11.07 -9.90
N ARG A 62 4.09 10.94 -9.61
CA ARG A 62 4.82 11.90 -8.77
C ARG A 62 4.75 13.32 -9.33
N GLN A 63 4.94 13.47 -10.64
CA GLN A 63 4.89 14.78 -11.31
C GLN A 63 3.47 15.36 -11.26
N LEU A 64 2.45 14.53 -11.52
CA LEU A 64 1.05 14.95 -11.43
C LEU A 64 0.72 15.48 -10.03
N LEU A 65 1.00 14.68 -8.99
CA LEU A 65 0.70 15.07 -7.62
C LEU A 65 1.47 16.32 -7.17
N ALA A 66 2.74 16.45 -7.57
CA ALA A 66 3.53 17.64 -7.27
C ALA A 66 2.93 18.92 -7.90
N LEU A 67 2.45 18.83 -9.15
CA LEU A 67 1.79 19.94 -9.82
C LEU A 67 0.43 20.26 -9.19
N LEU A 68 -0.36 19.25 -8.85
CA LEU A 68 -1.65 19.46 -8.15
C LEU A 68 -1.46 20.14 -6.79
N TRP A 69 -0.44 19.74 -6.02
CA TRP A 69 -0.10 20.45 -4.76
C TRP A 69 0.49 21.85 -4.96
N SER A 70 0.88 22.20 -6.17
CA SER A 70 1.26 23.58 -6.51
C SER A 70 0.14 24.39 -7.20
N GLY A 71 -1.09 23.86 -7.25
CA GLY A 71 -2.25 24.51 -7.85
C GLY A 71 -2.28 24.46 -9.38
N GLN A 72 -1.54 23.51 -9.98
CA GLN A 72 -1.45 23.40 -11.42
C GLN A 72 -2.09 22.10 -11.93
N ILE A 73 -2.93 22.20 -12.97
CA ILE A 73 -3.48 21.04 -13.68
C ILE A 73 -2.68 20.87 -14.98
N PRO A 74 -1.77 19.86 -15.04
CA PRO A 74 -0.97 19.62 -16.23
C PRO A 74 -1.75 18.86 -17.31
N LYS A 75 -1.20 18.88 -18.53
CA LYS A 75 -1.51 17.91 -19.57
C LYS A 75 -0.64 16.67 -19.38
N TRP A 76 -1.03 15.54 -19.97
CA TRP A 76 -0.20 14.34 -19.98
C TRP A 76 -0.25 13.63 -21.34
N ASP A 77 0.88 13.01 -21.67
CA ASP A 77 1.08 12.23 -22.89
C ASP A 77 1.44 10.79 -22.52
N LEU A 78 0.52 9.88 -22.84
CA LEU A 78 0.66 8.43 -22.63
C LEU A 78 0.96 7.67 -23.93
N SER A 79 1.28 8.36 -25.02
CA SER A 79 1.55 7.75 -26.34
C SER A 79 2.69 6.75 -26.35
N LYS A 80 3.63 6.89 -25.41
CA LYS A 80 4.77 5.98 -25.24
C LYS A 80 4.44 4.71 -24.45
N VAL A 81 3.28 4.65 -23.79
CA VAL A 81 2.81 3.47 -23.08
C VAL A 81 2.32 2.43 -24.10
N ARG A 82 2.79 1.19 -23.96
CA ARG A 82 2.41 0.10 -24.85
C ARG A 82 0.88 -0.08 -24.93
N PRO A 83 0.35 -0.48 -26.09
CA PRO A 83 -1.10 -0.67 -26.26
C PRO A 83 -1.63 -1.84 -25.42
N ALA A 84 -2.93 -1.83 -25.17
CA ALA A 84 -3.64 -2.93 -24.55
C ALA A 84 -3.43 -4.24 -25.33
N GLY A 85 -3.28 -5.35 -24.62
CA GLY A 85 -3.06 -6.66 -25.22
C GLY A 85 -1.59 -6.99 -25.55
N ALA A 86 -0.67 -6.02 -25.49
CA ALA A 86 0.76 -6.28 -25.70
C ALA A 86 1.32 -7.24 -24.64
N ARG A 87 2.20 -8.16 -25.03
CA ARG A 87 2.78 -9.16 -24.13
C ARG A 87 3.71 -8.51 -23.10
N LEU A 88 3.54 -8.89 -21.84
CA LEU A 88 4.47 -8.52 -20.78
C LEU A 88 5.68 -9.46 -20.77
N LYS A 89 6.90 -8.90 -20.77
CA LYS A 89 8.13 -9.70 -20.90
C LYS A 89 8.56 -10.38 -19.60
N ILE A 90 8.27 -9.78 -18.44
CA ILE A 90 8.81 -10.23 -17.15
C ILE A 90 7.78 -11.05 -16.37
N PHE A 91 6.57 -10.53 -16.21
CA PHE A 91 5.53 -11.16 -15.35
C PHE A 91 4.59 -12.12 -16.12
N GLY A 92 4.73 -12.18 -17.43
CA GLY A 92 3.74 -12.86 -18.29
C GLY A 92 2.43 -12.06 -18.36
N GLY A 93 1.47 -12.57 -19.13
CA GLY A 93 0.20 -11.87 -19.34
C GLY A 93 0.25 -10.75 -20.37
N ARG A 94 -0.75 -9.90 -20.36
CA ARG A 94 -0.95 -8.83 -21.35
C ARG A 94 -1.10 -7.48 -20.68
N ALA A 95 -0.60 -6.43 -21.32
CA ALA A 95 -0.70 -5.05 -20.85
C ALA A 95 -2.12 -4.53 -20.93
N SER A 96 -2.49 -3.65 -19.99
CA SER A 96 -3.76 -2.92 -19.99
C SER A 96 -3.84 -1.77 -21.01
N GLY A 97 -2.68 -1.33 -21.50
CA GLY A 97 -2.59 -0.07 -22.25
C GLY A 97 -2.57 1.16 -21.32
N PRO A 98 -2.68 2.36 -21.90
CA PRO A 98 -2.61 3.62 -21.16
C PRO A 98 -3.89 3.97 -20.37
N GLY A 99 -5.05 3.37 -20.70
CA GLY A 99 -6.36 3.73 -20.13
C GLY A 99 -6.40 3.79 -18.60
N PRO A 100 -6.02 2.74 -17.86
CA PRO A 100 -6.06 2.76 -16.40
C PRO A 100 -5.20 3.85 -15.76
N LEU A 101 -4.08 4.20 -16.37
CA LEU A 101 -3.23 5.28 -15.89
C LEU A 101 -3.86 6.66 -16.15
N ASP A 102 -4.51 6.83 -17.30
CA ASP A 102 -5.29 8.01 -17.63
C ASP A 102 -6.44 8.22 -16.64
N ASP A 103 -7.16 7.15 -16.32
CA ASP A 103 -8.24 7.16 -15.33
C ASP A 103 -7.72 7.54 -13.92
N LEU A 104 -6.54 7.04 -13.50
CA LEU A 104 -5.92 7.45 -12.25
C LEU A 104 -5.59 8.94 -12.24
N PHE A 105 -5.02 9.47 -13.33
CA PHE A 105 -4.65 10.89 -13.40
C PHE A 105 -5.88 11.78 -13.34
N LYS A 106 -6.93 11.46 -14.10
CA LYS A 106 -8.24 12.14 -14.03
C LYS A 106 -8.87 12.07 -12.64
N PHE A 107 -8.81 10.89 -12.01
CA PHE A 107 -9.29 10.69 -10.64
C PHE A 107 -8.57 11.61 -9.64
N CYS A 108 -7.23 11.69 -9.71
CA CYS A 108 -6.45 12.57 -8.84
C CYS A 108 -6.81 14.04 -9.05
N VAL A 109 -6.93 14.51 -10.30
CA VAL A 109 -7.34 15.89 -10.60
C VAL A 109 -8.72 16.19 -10.00
N ALA A 110 -9.71 15.34 -10.22
CA ALA A 110 -11.06 15.52 -9.71
C ALA A 110 -11.10 15.53 -8.16
N LEU A 111 -10.31 14.66 -7.51
CA LEU A 111 -10.23 14.57 -6.05
C LEU A 111 -9.57 15.82 -5.46
N PHE A 112 -8.46 16.28 -6.04
CA PHE A 112 -7.77 17.49 -5.60
C PHE A 112 -8.64 18.73 -5.77
N SER A 113 -9.36 18.87 -6.88
CA SER A 113 -10.29 19.98 -7.08
C SER A 113 -11.41 20.02 -6.03
N LYS A 114 -11.89 18.85 -5.56
CA LYS A 114 -12.87 18.76 -4.44
C LYS A 114 -12.25 19.08 -3.08
N ALA A 115 -10.94 18.89 -2.92
CA ALA A 115 -10.21 19.13 -1.68
C ALA A 115 -9.60 20.53 -1.60
N ALA A 116 -9.89 21.42 -2.55
CA ALA A 116 -9.34 22.78 -2.60
C ALA A 116 -9.46 23.52 -1.26
N GLY A 117 -8.38 24.18 -0.84
CA GLY A 117 -8.30 24.97 0.39
C GLY A 117 -8.17 24.15 1.69
N ARG A 118 -7.95 22.84 1.62
CA ARG A 118 -7.77 21.98 2.81
C ARG A 118 -6.80 20.83 2.55
N ARG A 119 -6.41 20.14 3.60
CA ARG A 119 -5.69 18.85 3.45
C ARG A 119 -6.61 17.74 2.98
N LEU A 120 -6.00 16.75 2.32
CA LEU A 120 -6.70 15.50 2.01
C LEU A 120 -7.10 14.78 3.30
N THR A 121 -8.31 14.24 3.32
CA THR A 121 -8.81 13.40 4.42
C THR A 121 -8.21 11.99 4.35
N SER A 122 -8.35 11.23 5.44
CA SER A 122 -7.96 9.82 5.49
C SER A 122 -8.58 8.98 4.35
N LEU A 123 -9.86 9.19 4.10
CA LEU A 123 -10.60 8.48 3.07
C LEU A 123 -10.14 8.87 1.65
N GLU A 124 -9.85 10.15 1.41
CA GLU A 124 -9.31 10.60 0.12
C GLU A 124 -7.91 10.04 -0.15
N CYS A 125 -7.05 10.01 0.86
CA CYS A 125 -5.74 9.36 0.75
C CYS A 125 -5.88 7.84 0.50
N HIS A 126 -6.81 7.19 1.21
CA HIS A 126 -7.16 5.79 0.99
C HIS A 126 -7.65 5.53 -0.43
N ASP A 127 -8.53 6.36 -0.94
CA ASP A 127 -9.09 6.20 -2.29
C ASP A 127 -8.04 6.36 -3.38
N ILE A 128 -7.06 7.30 -3.24
CA ILE A 128 -5.92 7.40 -4.15
C ILE A 128 -5.08 6.13 -4.11
N MET A 129 -4.77 5.61 -2.92
CA MET A 129 -4.00 4.36 -2.77
C MET A 129 -4.72 3.17 -3.42
N CYS A 130 -6.03 3.06 -3.22
CA CYS A 130 -6.84 2.03 -3.85
C CYS A 130 -6.89 2.17 -5.38
N LYS A 131 -6.99 3.40 -5.88
CA LYS A 131 -6.95 3.66 -7.33
C LYS A 131 -5.61 3.31 -7.96
N ILE A 132 -4.50 3.54 -7.24
CA ILE A 132 -3.17 3.05 -7.64
C ILE A 132 -3.17 1.52 -7.73
N GLY A 133 -3.74 0.83 -6.74
CA GLY A 133 -3.87 -0.63 -6.76
C GLY A 133 -4.66 -1.14 -7.97
N GLU A 134 -5.75 -0.49 -8.32
CA GLU A 134 -6.56 -0.82 -9.50
C GLU A 134 -5.75 -0.73 -10.81
N VAL A 135 -4.96 0.33 -10.95
CA VAL A 135 -4.07 0.50 -12.12
C VAL A 135 -3.05 -0.63 -12.22
N VAL A 136 -2.46 -1.04 -11.10
CA VAL A 136 -1.48 -2.12 -11.06
C VAL A 136 -2.09 -3.48 -11.43
N VAL A 137 -3.29 -3.78 -10.93
CA VAL A 137 -4.03 -5.01 -11.28
C VAL A 137 -4.41 -5.01 -12.75
N SER A 138 -4.95 -3.91 -13.26
CA SER A 138 -5.30 -3.76 -14.67
C SER A 138 -4.07 -3.86 -15.56
N GLY A 139 -2.91 -3.41 -15.09
CA GLY A 139 -1.62 -3.51 -15.78
C GLY A 139 -1.10 -4.94 -16.01
N GLY A 140 -1.81 -5.96 -15.54
CA GLY A 140 -1.43 -7.36 -15.70
C GLY A 140 -0.26 -7.79 -14.82
N VAL A 141 0.20 -6.91 -13.95
CA VAL A 141 1.18 -7.22 -12.91
C VAL A 141 0.40 -7.80 -11.75
N ARG A 142 0.42 -8.98 -11.42
CA ARG A 142 -0.12 -9.70 -10.24
C ARG A 142 -1.25 -8.94 -9.46
N ARG A 143 -2.10 -9.65 -8.74
CA ARG A 143 -3.09 -9.06 -7.83
C ARG A 143 -2.41 -8.06 -6.89
N SER A 144 -2.87 -6.83 -6.87
CA SER A 144 -2.49 -5.85 -5.88
C SER A 144 -2.97 -6.35 -4.51
N ALA A 145 -2.05 -6.48 -3.58
CA ALA A 145 -2.36 -6.83 -2.20
C ALA A 145 -2.05 -5.62 -1.33
N MET A 146 -3.08 -5.06 -0.68
CA MET A 146 -2.91 -3.90 0.21
C MET A 146 -3.71 -4.08 1.50
N ILE A 147 -3.22 -3.44 2.56
CA ILE A 147 -3.98 -3.19 3.78
C ILE A 147 -3.87 -1.72 4.16
N SER A 148 -4.99 -1.12 4.52
CA SER A 148 -5.11 0.24 5.03
C SER A 148 -5.29 0.21 6.54
N LEU A 149 -4.45 0.97 7.24
CA LEU A 149 -4.57 1.21 8.68
C LEU A 149 -5.10 2.62 8.91
N SER A 150 -6.09 2.77 9.77
CA SER A 150 -6.70 4.05 10.14
C SER A 150 -6.93 4.13 11.65
N ASP A 151 -7.12 5.34 12.16
CA ASP A 151 -7.45 5.51 13.58
C ASP A 151 -8.80 4.85 13.92
N LEU A 152 -8.92 4.31 15.14
CA LEU A 152 -10.14 3.66 15.59
C LEU A 152 -11.34 4.60 15.57
N GLU A 153 -11.09 5.87 15.87
CA GLU A 153 -12.09 6.94 15.94
C GLU A 153 -12.45 7.53 14.57
N ASP A 154 -11.77 7.12 13.49
CA ASP A 154 -12.04 7.64 12.15
C ASP A 154 -13.35 7.08 11.57
N ASP A 155 -14.43 7.87 11.67
CA ASP A 155 -15.75 7.52 11.16
C ASP A 155 -15.79 7.38 9.63
N ARG A 156 -14.99 8.16 8.88
CA ARG A 156 -14.94 8.06 7.42
C ARG A 156 -14.41 6.69 7.01
N MET A 157 -13.32 6.26 7.65
CA MET A 157 -12.73 4.96 7.39
C MET A 157 -13.57 3.79 7.93
N ARG A 158 -14.29 3.99 9.06
CA ARG A 158 -15.25 3.00 9.58
C ARG A 158 -16.32 2.67 8.56
N HIS A 159 -16.82 3.66 7.84
CA HIS A 159 -17.91 3.51 6.87
C HIS A 159 -17.44 3.46 5.41
N ALA A 160 -16.13 3.37 5.15
CA ALA A 160 -15.57 3.37 3.80
C ALA A 160 -16.17 2.30 2.88
N LYS A 161 -16.57 1.16 3.45
CA LYS A 161 -17.20 0.04 2.75
C LYS A 161 -18.57 -0.31 3.33
N SER A 162 -19.37 0.70 3.64
CA SER A 162 -20.76 0.55 4.06
C SER A 162 -21.72 0.80 2.89
N GLY A 163 -22.91 0.20 2.94
CA GLY A 163 -23.91 0.34 1.88
C GLY A 163 -23.43 -0.20 0.53
N SER A 164 -23.91 0.36 -0.56
CA SER A 164 -23.55 -0.03 -1.94
C SER A 164 -22.26 0.66 -2.42
N TRP A 165 -21.21 0.67 -1.58
CA TRP A 165 -19.94 1.36 -1.88
C TRP A 165 -19.29 0.91 -3.21
N TRP A 166 -19.50 -0.33 -3.64
CA TRP A 166 -18.95 -0.88 -4.88
C TRP A 166 -19.50 -0.23 -6.15
N GLU A 167 -20.67 0.42 -6.11
CA GLU A 167 -21.26 1.11 -7.26
C GLU A 167 -20.47 2.39 -7.62
N ASN A 168 -20.00 3.13 -6.62
CA ASN A 168 -19.34 4.42 -6.83
C ASN A 168 -17.85 4.43 -6.46
N HIS A 169 -17.40 3.45 -5.68
CA HIS A 169 -16.05 3.38 -5.11
C HIS A 169 -15.45 1.97 -5.21
N ALA A 170 -15.64 1.29 -6.34
CA ALA A 170 -15.20 -0.09 -6.57
C ALA A 170 -13.70 -0.30 -6.32
N GLN A 171 -12.87 0.74 -6.51
CA GLN A 171 -11.43 0.70 -6.20
C GLN A 171 -11.13 0.34 -4.74
N ARG A 172 -12.04 0.61 -3.79
CA ARG A 172 -11.86 0.26 -2.37
C ARG A 172 -11.74 -1.23 -2.11
N ALA A 173 -12.17 -2.07 -3.06
CA ALA A 173 -11.96 -3.51 -3.00
C ALA A 173 -10.47 -3.92 -3.03
N LEU A 174 -9.58 -3.03 -3.43
CA LEU A 174 -8.14 -3.32 -3.59
C LEU A 174 -7.35 -3.31 -2.27
N ALA A 175 -7.94 -2.85 -1.16
CA ALA A 175 -7.28 -2.86 0.14
C ALA A 175 -8.20 -3.46 1.20
N ASN A 176 -7.66 -4.32 2.07
CA ASN A 176 -8.30 -4.65 3.35
C ASN A 176 -8.22 -3.44 4.26
N ASN A 177 -9.24 -3.19 5.07
CA ASN A 177 -9.24 -2.06 6.01
C ASN A 177 -9.19 -2.57 7.45
N SER A 178 -8.29 -2.00 8.27
CA SER A 178 -8.19 -2.30 9.70
C SER A 178 -8.09 -1.03 10.52
N ALA A 179 -8.77 -1.05 11.67
CA ALA A 179 -8.62 -0.03 12.69
C ALA A 179 -7.39 -0.31 13.56
N THR A 180 -6.62 0.71 13.88
CA THR A 180 -5.43 0.61 14.73
C THR A 180 -5.79 0.82 16.20
N TYR A 181 -5.57 -0.22 16.98
CA TYR A 181 -5.75 -0.19 18.44
C TYR A 181 -4.41 0.12 19.11
N LYS A 182 -4.26 1.34 19.60
CA LYS A 182 -3.03 1.82 20.29
C LYS A 182 -2.95 1.35 21.74
N SER A 183 -4.11 1.09 22.34
CA SER A 183 -4.33 0.52 23.67
C SER A 183 -5.65 -0.24 23.69
N LYS A 184 -6.00 -0.85 24.82
CA LYS A 184 -7.34 -1.42 25.01
C LYS A 184 -8.36 -0.27 24.98
N PRO A 185 -9.34 -0.25 24.07
CA PRO A 185 -10.36 0.77 24.02
C PRO A 185 -11.33 0.63 25.21
N ASP A 186 -12.06 1.69 25.51
CA ASP A 186 -13.24 1.58 26.36
C ASP A 186 -14.35 0.78 25.67
N MET A 187 -15.34 0.36 26.47
CA MET A 187 -16.42 -0.50 25.97
C MET A 187 -17.28 0.19 24.91
N GLU A 188 -17.56 1.48 25.07
CA GLU A 188 -18.39 2.22 24.14
C GLU A 188 -17.74 2.30 22.77
N THR A 189 -16.46 2.70 22.71
CA THR A 189 -15.67 2.78 21.48
C THR A 189 -15.58 1.42 20.80
N PHE A 190 -15.33 0.35 21.57
CA PHE A 190 -15.26 -1.01 21.02
C PHE A 190 -16.61 -1.46 20.45
N MET A 191 -17.69 -1.25 21.18
CA MET A 191 -19.03 -1.66 20.74
C MET A 191 -19.50 -0.89 19.51
N ARG A 192 -19.13 0.38 19.39
CA ARG A 192 -19.42 1.19 18.19
C ARG A 192 -18.75 0.59 16.95
N GLU A 193 -17.48 0.21 17.07
CA GLU A 193 -16.76 -0.44 15.96
C GLU A 193 -17.36 -1.82 15.63
N TRP A 194 -17.69 -2.61 16.66
CA TRP A 194 -18.32 -3.92 16.49
C TRP A 194 -19.69 -3.83 15.80
N LEU A 195 -20.50 -2.87 16.18
CA LEU A 195 -21.80 -2.64 15.57
C LEU A 195 -21.67 -2.27 14.09
N SER A 196 -20.69 -1.44 13.74
CA SER A 196 -20.44 -1.09 12.33
C SER A 196 -20.08 -2.30 11.46
N LEU A 197 -19.36 -3.28 12.02
CA LEU A 197 -19.09 -4.56 11.34
C LEU A 197 -20.36 -5.35 11.06
N VAL A 198 -21.26 -5.41 12.05
CA VAL A 198 -22.55 -6.12 11.93
C VAL A 198 -23.44 -5.44 10.87
N GLU A 199 -23.53 -4.12 10.91
CA GLU A 199 -24.38 -3.32 10.03
C GLU A 199 -23.85 -3.32 8.57
N SER A 200 -22.55 -3.18 8.37
CA SER A 200 -21.94 -3.13 7.04
C SER A 200 -21.98 -4.48 6.32
N LYS A 201 -22.02 -5.60 7.07
CA LYS A 201 -21.94 -6.97 6.54
C LYS A 201 -20.71 -7.23 5.66
N SER A 202 -19.72 -6.35 5.71
CA SER A 202 -18.51 -6.41 4.88
C SER A 202 -17.37 -7.21 5.53
N GLY A 203 -17.45 -7.45 6.86
CA GLY A 203 -16.36 -8.05 7.64
C GLY A 203 -15.18 -7.09 7.88
N GLU A 204 -15.31 -5.83 7.55
CA GLU A 204 -14.30 -4.78 7.75
C GLU A 204 -14.93 -3.60 8.55
N ARG A 205 -14.14 -2.90 9.38
CA ARG A 205 -12.67 -2.96 9.53
C ARG A 205 -12.23 -4.11 10.43
N GLY A 206 -11.06 -4.70 10.10
CA GLY A 206 -10.36 -5.62 10.98
C GLY A 206 -9.71 -4.92 12.18
N ILE A 207 -9.13 -5.69 13.09
CA ILE A 207 -8.44 -5.22 14.29
C ILE A 207 -6.93 -5.35 14.09
N PHE A 208 -6.21 -4.22 14.11
CA PHE A 208 -4.75 -4.21 14.19
C PHE A 208 -4.30 -3.64 15.54
N SER A 209 -3.83 -4.51 16.45
CA SER A 209 -3.34 -4.09 17.76
C SER A 209 -1.87 -3.68 17.68
N ARG A 210 -1.63 -2.37 17.64
CA ARG A 210 -0.26 -1.82 17.67
C ARG A 210 0.41 -2.06 19.03
N ASP A 211 -0.35 -2.03 20.11
CA ASP A 211 0.16 -2.36 21.44
C ASP A 211 0.65 -3.81 21.52
N ALA A 212 -0.12 -4.78 21.01
CA ALA A 212 0.33 -6.17 20.92
C ALA A 212 1.58 -6.31 20.03
N SER A 213 1.64 -5.55 18.94
CA SER A 213 2.80 -5.52 18.05
C SER A 213 4.06 -5.03 18.77
N LYS A 214 3.94 -3.96 19.58
CA LYS A 214 5.04 -3.43 20.39
C LYS A 214 5.49 -4.44 21.46
N ARG A 215 4.56 -5.09 22.16
CA ARG A 215 4.90 -6.16 23.14
C ARG A 215 5.59 -7.34 22.47
N GLN A 216 5.13 -7.76 21.31
CA GLN A 216 5.77 -8.86 20.57
C GLN A 216 7.16 -8.45 20.06
N ALA A 217 7.34 -7.22 19.60
CA ALA A 217 8.63 -6.69 19.17
C ALA A 217 9.66 -6.65 20.32
N ALA A 218 9.22 -6.26 21.52
CA ALA A 218 10.06 -6.22 22.73
C ALA A 218 10.48 -7.60 23.24
N LYS A 219 9.71 -8.64 22.90
CA LYS A 219 9.99 -10.01 23.36
C LYS A 219 11.36 -10.45 22.88
N ASN A 220 12.16 -10.96 23.82
CA ASN A 220 13.53 -11.41 23.59
C ASN A 220 14.56 -10.30 23.24
N GLY A 221 14.22 -9.03 23.39
CA GLY A 221 15.13 -7.90 23.16
C GLY A 221 15.66 -7.75 21.71
N ARG A 222 14.99 -8.39 20.74
CA ARG A 222 15.47 -8.48 19.35
C ARG A 222 15.10 -7.29 18.49
N ARG A 223 13.98 -6.66 18.79
CA ARG A 223 13.45 -5.52 18.02
C ARG A 223 13.12 -4.36 18.95
N ASP A 224 13.36 -3.15 18.49
CA ASP A 224 13.02 -1.94 19.22
C ASP A 224 11.49 -1.72 19.20
N PRO A 225 10.82 -1.74 20.38
CA PRO A 225 9.36 -1.54 20.45
C PRO A 225 8.93 -0.08 20.30
N ALA A 226 9.86 0.87 20.24
CA ALA A 226 9.53 2.30 20.11
C ALA A 226 8.94 2.66 18.75
N PHE A 227 9.14 1.83 17.74
CA PHE A 227 8.61 2.06 16.41
C PHE A 227 7.08 1.98 16.35
N GLU A 228 6.50 2.83 15.51
CA GLU A 228 5.08 2.79 15.16
C GLU A 228 4.84 1.72 14.10
N PHE A 229 4.72 0.47 14.55
CA PHE A 229 4.55 -0.67 13.68
C PHE A 229 3.25 -0.60 12.86
N GLY A 230 3.37 -1.04 11.62
CA GLY A 230 2.27 -1.46 10.77
C GLY A 230 2.43 -2.93 10.42
N THR A 231 1.83 -3.35 9.30
CA THR A 231 1.83 -4.74 8.87
C THR A 231 1.87 -4.85 7.34
N ASN A 232 2.19 -6.05 6.85
CA ASN A 232 1.99 -6.45 5.47
C ASN A 232 0.50 -6.72 5.18
N PRO A 233 0.08 -6.89 3.92
CA PRO A 233 -1.34 -7.03 3.55
C PRO A 233 -2.13 -8.11 4.29
N CYS A 234 -1.49 -9.23 4.61
CA CYS A 234 -2.13 -10.37 5.29
C CYS A 234 -2.01 -10.31 6.82
N SER A 235 -1.34 -9.30 7.36
CA SER A 235 -1.20 -9.00 8.79
C SER A 235 -0.36 -10.00 9.62
N GLU A 236 0.38 -10.89 8.98
CA GLU A 236 1.23 -11.87 9.68
C GLU A 236 2.61 -11.31 10.07
N ILE A 237 3.04 -10.17 9.49
CA ILE A 237 4.36 -9.59 9.72
C ILE A 237 4.25 -8.17 10.24
N ILE A 238 4.82 -7.94 11.42
CA ILE A 238 4.96 -6.62 12.03
C ILE A 238 6.11 -5.88 11.33
N LEU A 239 5.82 -4.74 10.69
CA LEU A 239 6.77 -3.93 9.94
C LEU A 239 6.96 -2.55 10.58
N ARG A 240 8.21 -2.07 10.61
CA ARG A 240 8.50 -0.66 10.84
C ARG A 240 7.96 0.19 9.69
N PRO A 241 7.75 1.49 9.89
CA PRO A 241 7.54 2.42 8.76
C PRO A 241 8.65 2.24 7.71
N TYR A 242 8.28 2.20 6.43
CA TYR A 242 9.23 2.07 5.31
C TYR A 242 10.19 0.88 5.44
N GLN A 243 9.64 -0.33 5.64
CA GLN A 243 10.42 -1.55 5.77
C GLN A 243 9.83 -2.66 4.90
N PHE A 244 10.71 -3.49 4.35
CA PHE A 244 10.35 -4.72 3.65
C PHE A 244 10.61 -5.95 4.51
N CYS A 245 9.87 -7.01 4.23
CA CYS A 245 10.16 -8.37 4.65
C CYS A 245 10.39 -9.26 3.44
N ASN A 246 11.09 -10.36 3.64
CA ASN A 246 11.35 -11.37 2.62
C ASN A 246 10.62 -12.65 3.02
N LEU A 247 9.85 -13.22 2.09
CA LEU A 247 9.10 -14.45 2.32
C LEU A 247 9.60 -15.54 1.39
N THR A 248 9.72 -16.74 1.94
CA THR A 248 9.90 -17.98 1.21
C THR A 248 8.85 -18.98 1.68
N GLU A 249 8.46 -19.91 0.81
CA GLU A 249 7.41 -20.86 1.09
C GLU A 249 7.86 -22.27 0.73
N VAL A 250 7.58 -23.21 1.61
CA VAL A 250 7.86 -24.63 1.45
C VAL A 250 6.54 -25.37 1.18
N ILE A 251 6.45 -26.08 0.07
CA ILE A 251 5.31 -26.93 -0.22
C ILE A 251 5.53 -28.29 0.46
N VAL A 252 4.68 -28.60 1.44
CA VAL A 252 4.64 -29.90 2.10
C VAL A 252 3.85 -30.88 1.23
N ARG A 253 4.35 -32.08 1.07
CA ARG A 253 3.73 -33.16 0.30
C ARG A 253 3.47 -34.35 1.22
N ALA A 254 2.48 -35.16 0.90
CA ALA A 254 2.18 -36.39 1.64
C ALA A 254 3.37 -37.37 1.69
N SER A 255 4.30 -37.26 0.74
CA SER A 255 5.52 -38.06 0.70
C SER A 255 6.68 -37.52 1.55
N ASP A 256 6.51 -36.33 2.18
CA ASP A 256 7.57 -35.75 3.00
C ASP A 256 7.63 -36.44 4.37
N ASP A 257 8.85 -36.73 4.77
CA ASP A 257 9.21 -37.12 6.13
C ASP A 257 9.91 -35.95 6.84
N SER A 258 10.27 -36.12 8.08
CA SER A 258 10.94 -35.09 8.87
C SER A 258 12.28 -34.66 8.26
N LYS A 259 13.02 -35.57 7.60
CA LYS A 259 14.32 -35.25 6.97
C LYS A 259 14.17 -34.43 5.69
N SER A 260 13.19 -34.81 4.84
CA SER A 260 12.91 -34.08 3.61
C SER A 260 12.34 -32.70 3.91
N LEU A 261 11.49 -32.57 4.91
CA LEU A 261 10.93 -31.30 5.35
C LEU A 261 12.02 -30.37 5.93
N ASP A 262 12.90 -30.88 6.81
CA ASP A 262 14.05 -30.12 7.34
C ASP A 262 14.94 -29.58 6.21
N ARG A 263 15.26 -30.42 5.24
CA ARG A 263 16.03 -30.00 4.05
C ARG A 263 15.33 -28.87 3.27
N LYS A 264 14.04 -28.97 3.03
CA LYS A 264 13.26 -27.96 2.31
C LYS A 264 13.25 -26.63 3.08
N VAL A 265 12.98 -26.66 4.39
CA VAL A 265 12.98 -25.47 5.26
C VAL A 265 14.36 -24.80 5.28
N ARG A 266 15.42 -25.61 5.37
CA ARG A 266 16.81 -25.11 5.33
C ARG A 266 17.12 -24.39 4.01
N LEU A 267 16.73 -24.98 2.87
CA LEU A 267 16.94 -24.36 1.56
C LEU A 267 16.13 -23.06 1.40
N ALA A 268 14.88 -23.05 1.85
CA ALA A 268 14.03 -21.87 1.85
C ALA A 268 14.62 -20.75 2.74
N THR A 269 15.16 -21.10 3.90
CA THR A 269 15.83 -20.14 4.80
C THR A 269 17.09 -19.54 4.15
N ILE A 270 17.92 -20.37 3.49
CA ILE A 270 19.10 -19.90 2.76
C ILE A 270 18.67 -18.91 1.64
N LEU A 271 17.66 -19.30 0.85
CA LEU A 271 17.15 -18.46 -0.23
C LEU A 271 16.63 -17.11 0.29
N GLY A 272 15.81 -17.12 1.34
CA GLY A 272 15.30 -15.91 1.95
C GLY A 272 16.40 -15.04 2.56
N THR A 273 17.44 -15.66 3.15
CA THR A 273 18.62 -14.94 3.66
C THR A 273 19.35 -14.22 2.53
N ILE A 274 19.57 -14.88 1.41
CA ILE A 274 20.18 -14.26 0.23
C ILE A 274 19.29 -13.09 -0.26
N GLN A 275 17.97 -13.32 -0.39
CA GLN A 275 17.04 -12.29 -0.81
C GLN A 275 17.08 -11.07 0.11
N SER A 276 17.22 -11.25 1.42
CA SER A 276 17.28 -10.17 2.40
C SER A 276 18.49 -9.25 2.24
N THR A 277 19.51 -9.66 1.49
CA THR A 277 20.69 -8.83 1.17
C THR A 277 20.48 -7.90 -0.03
N LEU A 278 19.39 -8.09 -0.80
CA LEU A 278 19.07 -7.30 -1.98
C LEU A 278 18.38 -6.00 -1.55
N THR A 279 19.14 -5.03 -1.06
CA THR A 279 18.65 -3.79 -0.45
C THR A 279 18.89 -2.56 -1.34
N ASN A 280 19.17 -2.75 -2.62
CA ASN A 280 19.31 -1.64 -3.56
C ASN A 280 17.93 -1.19 -4.10
N PHE A 281 17.40 -0.11 -3.52
CA PHE A 281 16.11 0.47 -3.88
C PHE A 281 16.28 1.88 -4.50
N PRO A 282 16.80 2.01 -5.74
CA PRO A 282 17.22 3.29 -6.30
C PRO A 282 16.08 4.29 -6.49
N TYR A 283 14.84 3.82 -6.64
CA TYR A 283 13.66 4.66 -6.81
C TYR A 283 13.11 5.20 -5.48
N LEU A 284 13.23 4.42 -4.42
CA LEU A 284 12.62 4.70 -3.12
C LEU A 284 13.47 5.66 -2.28
N ARG A 285 12.82 6.34 -1.32
CA ARG A 285 13.52 7.16 -0.33
C ARG A 285 14.53 6.31 0.45
N LYS A 286 15.67 6.91 0.85
CA LYS A 286 16.77 6.22 1.53
C LYS A 286 16.36 5.51 2.83
N VAL A 287 15.29 5.97 3.47
CA VAL A 287 14.75 5.36 4.69
C VAL A 287 14.31 3.91 4.49
N TRP A 288 13.82 3.54 3.31
CA TRP A 288 13.48 2.17 2.97
C TRP A 288 14.69 1.23 3.06
N LYS A 289 15.80 1.65 2.47
CA LYS A 289 17.05 0.88 2.55
C LYS A 289 17.51 0.75 4.00
N LYS A 290 17.60 1.87 4.72
CA LYS A 290 18.05 1.90 6.12
C LYS A 290 17.25 0.94 6.99
N ASN A 291 15.93 1.07 7.02
CA ASN A 291 15.06 0.28 7.90
C ASN A 291 15.04 -1.20 7.51
N THR A 292 15.19 -1.52 6.22
CA THR A 292 15.28 -2.91 5.76
C THR A 292 16.60 -3.55 6.14
N GLU A 293 17.72 -2.84 6.02
CA GLU A 293 19.06 -3.35 6.36
C GLU A 293 19.24 -3.58 7.86
N GLU A 294 18.62 -2.76 8.70
CA GLU A 294 18.72 -2.88 10.16
C GLU A 294 18.14 -4.19 10.71
N GLU A 295 17.09 -4.72 10.12
CA GLU A 295 16.44 -5.94 10.63
C GLU A 295 16.50 -7.13 9.67
N ARG A 296 16.50 -6.91 8.34
CA ARG A 296 16.52 -7.95 7.29
C ARG A 296 15.50 -9.07 7.56
N LEU A 297 14.25 -8.67 7.74
CA LEU A 297 13.18 -9.60 8.12
C LEU A 297 13.03 -10.73 7.10
N LEU A 298 12.95 -11.94 7.60
CA LEU A 298 12.76 -13.16 6.84
C LEU A 298 11.66 -14.01 7.48
N GLY A 299 10.74 -14.48 6.66
CA GLY A 299 9.75 -15.47 7.02
C GLY A 299 9.86 -16.70 6.12
N VAL A 300 9.78 -17.88 6.71
CA VAL A 300 9.64 -19.16 6.00
C VAL A 300 8.32 -19.75 6.38
N SER A 301 7.40 -19.91 5.43
CA SER A 301 6.10 -20.50 5.66
C SER A 301 6.00 -21.91 5.07
N LEU A 302 5.02 -22.66 5.56
CA LEU A 302 4.70 -23.99 5.09
C LEU A 302 3.29 -23.99 4.52
N THR A 303 3.09 -24.64 3.38
CA THR A 303 1.80 -24.85 2.74
C THR A 303 1.72 -26.27 2.17
N GLY A 304 0.50 -26.81 2.02
CA GLY A 304 0.32 -28.14 1.45
C GLY A 304 -0.88 -28.89 1.96
#